data_2f1a873e7056780e35d0c608ac104558
#
_entry.id   2f1a873e7056780e35d0c608ac104558
#
_cell.length_a   1.000
_cell.length_b   1.000
_cell.length_c   1.000
_cell.angle_alpha   90.00
_cell.angle_beta   90.00
_cell.angle_gamma   90.00
#
_symmetry.space_group_name_H-M   'P 1'
#
loop_
_entity.id
_entity.type
_entity.pdbx_description
1 polymer ?
#
loop_
_entity_poly.entity_id
_entity_poly.type
_entity_poly.pdbx_seq_one_letter_code
_entity_poly.pdbx_strand_id
1 'polypeptide(L)'
;MSTPNTTTIGNYDQSRKSFWSALYSFKLVLPGLLAMFMIAVFSNNLAGSPNPFTLENLFYWLDGVVGPINHQPLFGILNSNFVWNPLLLGLIIGNIFKVPDSWKPGLSYIHMLMPLGIIMLAPHFMFLHATKLGIAPLAIIVGSLFLTATLTLLIARVFKLDDRHGSIIAGGLSTGDPHVCAILMPLIKAKGGQVVNALVCVLLFGLAAMWLLPIFGAWLDIPQQYFGLAAVTGVGNGHQALSSAFGYGYEAGRYAIWYDVGRHVIMPAGFIYVFIVMFIRKLRYKNYPSVNATRGIKTFPIWLGVFIFFWILTTLHVFKEPAHHAIFNMVKWDFSLAASALGLSLSFKDIARPGVKGLAVTFIAGGLRIVLLLAALLVCMKTGLLPVG
;
A
#
# COMPACT_ATOMS: atom_id res chain seq x y z
N MET A 1 58.55 26.29 -17.44
CA MET A 1 57.41 25.87 -18.23
C MET A 1 56.71 24.76 -17.47
N SER A 2 55.64 25.05 -16.78
CA SER A 2 54.83 24.11 -15.98
C SER A 2 53.82 23.41 -16.89
N THR A 3 53.85 22.11 -16.91
CA THR A 3 52.89 21.25 -17.61
C THR A 3 51.48 21.43 -16.99
N PRO A 4 50.42 21.58 -17.79
CA PRO A 4 49.08 21.71 -17.24
C PRO A 4 48.57 20.41 -16.65
N ASN A 5 47.95 20.51 -15.48
CA ASN A 5 47.35 19.44 -14.67
C ASN A 5 46.36 18.59 -15.47
N THR A 6 46.69 17.36 -15.77
CA THR A 6 45.86 16.33 -16.46
C THR A 6 44.61 15.87 -15.65
N THR A 7 44.55 16.24 -14.35
CA THR A 7 43.43 15.86 -13.46
C THR A 7 42.12 16.61 -13.71
N THR A 8 42.16 17.81 -14.30
CA THR A 8 40.94 18.61 -14.58
C THR A 8 40.20 18.14 -15.82
N ILE A 9 40.87 17.57 -16.80
CA ILE A 9 40.23 17.12 -18.07
C ILE A 9 39.47 15.81 -17.86
N GLY A 10 40.00 14.91 -17.03
CA GLY A 10 39.34 13.63 -16.72
C GLY A 10 38.01 13.78 -15.97
N ASN A 11 37.94 14.75 -15.05
CA ASN A 11 36.74 15.02 -14.27
C ASN A 11 35.61 15.68 -15.11
N TYR A 12 35.96 16.48 -16.12
CA TYR A 12 34.99 17.12 -17.00
C TYR A 12 34.35 16.11 -17.96
N ASP A 13 35.09 15.14 -18.44
CA ASP A 13 34.59 14.11 -19.35
C ASP A 13 33.73 13.05 -18.62
N GLN A 14 34.05 12.75 -17.37
CA GLN A 14 33.22 11.89 -16.50
C GLN A 14 31.91 12.58 -16.12
N SER A 15 31.91 13.86 -15.79
CA SER A 15 30.70 14.61 -15.47
C SER A 15 29.78 14.76 -16.70
N ARG A 16 30.36 14.95 -17.89
CA ARG A 16 29.63 15.03 -19.16
C ARG A 16 29.00 13.67 -19.53
N LYS A 17 29.72 12.56 -19.37
CA LYS A 17 29.17 11.20 -19.59
C LYS A 17 28.06 10.90 -18.58
N SER A 18 28.21 11.31 -17.32
CA SER A 18 27.16 11.19 -16.29
C SER A 18 25.91 12.01 -16.63
N PHE A 19 26.07 13.27 -17.09
CA PHE A 19 24.95 14.11 -17.50
C PHE A 19 24.20 13.53 -18.68
N TRP A 20 24.87 13.10 -19.73
CA TRP A 20 24.23 12.52 -20.90
C TRP A 20 23.55 11.18 -20.61
N SER A 21 24.12 10.36 -19.75
CA SER A 21 23.48 9.13 -19.30
C SER A 21 22.21 9.40 -18.48
N ALA A 22 22.24 10.44 -17.62
CA ALA A 22 21.08 10.88 -16.86
C ALA A 22 19.97 11.43 -17.78
N LEU A 23 20.33 12.25 -18.78
CA LEU A 23 19.39 12.78 -19.77
C LEU A 23 18.77 11.69 -20.65
N TYR A 24 19.55 10.70 -21.05
CA TYR A 24 19.07 9.52 -21.77
C TYR A 24 18.11 8.69 -20.91
N SER A 25 18.46 8.47 -19.65
CA SER A 25 17.60 7.80 -18.68
C SER A 25 16.29 8.54 -18.47
N PHE A 26 16.32 9.87 -18.39
CA PHE A 26 15.13 10.71 -18.28
C PHE A 26 14.20 10.58 -19.50
N LYS A 27 14.74 10.57 -20.72
CA LYS A 27 13.96 10.36 -21.96
C LYS A 27 13.24 9.00 -21.96
N LEU A 28 13.87 7.97 -21.40
CA LEU A 28 13.26 6.63 -21.30
C LEU A 28 12.10 6.60 -20.28
N VAL A 29 12.19 7.40 -19.22
CA VAL A 29 11.20 7.43 -18.13
C VAL A 29 10.03 8.34 -18.46
N LEU A 30 10.26 9.40 -19.23
CA LEU A 30 9.31 10.49 -19.50
C LEU A 30 7.94 10.00 -20.03
N PRO A 31 7.85 9.06 -20.97
CA PRO A 31 6.53 8.63 -21.48
C PRO A 31 5.65 8.01 -20.42
N GLY A 32 6.22 7.21 -19.52
CA GLY A 32 5.48 6.61 -18.40
C GLY A 32 5.05 7.65 -17.36
N LEU A 33 5.93 8.61 -17.04
CA LEU A 33 5.58 9.70 -16.12
C LEU A 33 4.46 10.59 -16.69
N LEU A 34 4.51 10.91 -17.97
CA LEU A 34 3.44 11.67 -18.64
C LEU A 34 2.12 10.92 -18.61
N ALA A 35 2.12 9.60 -18.86
CA ALA A 35 0.92 8.79 -18.78
C ALA A 35 0.32 8.81 -17.36
N MET A 36 1.14 8.65 -16.31
CA MET A 36 0.71 8.75 -14.92
C MET A 36 0.13 10.13 -14.61
N PHE A 37 0.81 11.18 -15.05
CA PHE A 37 0.37 12.57 -14.85
C PHE A 37 -0.99 12.83 -15.51
N MET A 38 -1.17 12.44 -16.76
CA MET A 38 -2.45 12.59 -17.46
C MET A 38 -3.57 11.83 -16.76
N ILE A 39 -3.33 10.61 -16.33
CA ILE A 39 -4.34 9.83 -15.57
C ILE A 39 -4.67 10.54 -14.25
N ALA A 40 -3.70 11.05 -13.52
CA ALA A 40 -3.93 11.78 -12.28
C ALA A 40 -4.81 13.02 -12.49
N VAL A 41 -4.53 13.83 -13.54
CA VAL A 41 -5.29 15.04 -13.91
C VAL A 41 -6.73 14.72 -14.31
N PHE A 42 -6.97 13.62 -15.03
CA PHE A 42 -8.34 13.22 -15.42
C PHE A 42 -9.07 12.42 -14.35
N SER A 43 -8.39 12.03 -13.29
CA SER A 43 -9.01 11.29 -12.19
C SER A 43 -9.65 12.18 -11.14
N ASN A 44 -8.99 13.24 -10.73
CA ASN A 44 -9.39 14.06 -9.59
C ASN A 44 -9.14 15.56 -9.82
N ASN A 45 -9.88 16.39 -9.06
CA ASN A 45 -9.61 17.82 -8.96
C ASN A 45 -8.42 18.07 -8.02
N LEU A 46 -7.22 18.04 -8.58
CA LEU A 46 -5.99 18.27 -7.83
C LEU A 46 -5.64 19.77 -7.81
N ALA A 47 -4.99 20.20 -6.73
CA ALA A 47 -4.57 21.60 -6.58
C ALA A 47 -3.68 22.04 -7.75
N GLY A 48 -4.01 23.19 -8.36
CA GLY A 48 -3.31 23.72 -9.52
C GLY A 48 -3.70 23.09 -10.88
N SER A 49 -4.63 22.15 -10.89
CA SER A 49 -5.14 21.50 -12.11
C SER A 49 -6.67 21.43 -12.12
N PRO A 50 -7.39 22.55 -12.23
CA PRO A 50 -8.83 22.56 -12.34
C PRO A 50 -9.23 21.93 -13.68
N ASN A 51 -9.91 20.78 -13.62
CA ASN A 51 -10.39 20.05 -14.79
C ASN A 51 -11.84 19.64 -14.59
N PRO A 52 -12.79 20.16 -15.39
CA PRO A 52 -14.22 19.79 -15.27
C PRO A 52 -14.49 18.33 -15.70
N PHE A 53 -13.60 17.73 -16.49
CA PHE A 53 -13.76 16.38 -17.05
C PHE A 53 -13.02 15.32 -16.23
N THR A 54 -13.12 15.37 -14.90
CA THR A 54 -12.52 14.36 -14.04
C THR A 54 -13.50 13.22 -13.74
N LEU A 55 -12.96 12.03 -13.46
CA LEU A 55 -13.73 10.90 -12.97
C LEU A 55 -14.44 11.24 -11.65
N GLU A 56 -13.81 12.04 -10.80
CA GLU A 56 -14.39 12.57 -9.57
C GLU A 56 -15.68 13.39 -9.85
N ASN A 57 -15.62 14.31 -10.82
CA ASN A 57 -16.79 15.11 -11.21
C ASN A 57 -17.90 14.25 -11.83
N LEU A 58 -17.54 13.22 -12.60
CA LEU A 58 -18.49 12.25 -13.12
C LEU A 58 -19.21 11.52 -11.97
N PHE A 59 -18.49 11.11 -10.93
CA PHE A 59 -19.11 10.46 -9.78
C PHE A 59 -20.00 11.40 -8.96
N TYR A 60 -19.63 12.68 -8.80
CA TYR A 60 -20.49 13.70 -8.20
C TYR A 60 -21.78 13.93 -9.02
N TRP A 61 -21.66 13.97 -10.34
CA TRP A 61 -22.83 14.09 -11.21
C TRP A 61 -23.75 12.87 -11.09
N LEU A 62 -23.19 11.66 -11.10
CA LEU A 62 -23.94 10.42 -10.91
C LEU A 62 -24.64 10.39 -9.54
N ASP A 63 -23.99 10.88 -8.50
CA ASP A 63 -24.57 10.98 -7.16
C ASP A 63 -25.80 11.91 -7.14
N GLY A 64 -25.72 13.04 -7.87
CA GLY A 64 -26.87 13.95 -8.05
C GLY A 64 -28.03 13.32 -8.82
N VAL A 65 -27.77 12.37 -9.74
CA VAL A 65 -28.80 11.69 -10.53
C VAL A 65 -29.42 10.51 -9.78
N VAL A 66 -28.61 9.71 -9.11
CA VAL A 66 -29.06 8.46 -8.45
C VAL A 66 -29.61 8.74 -7.05
N GLY A 67 -29.09 9.78 -6.38
CA GLY A 67 -29.38 10.09 -4.98
C GLY A 67 -28.65 9.14 -4.02
N PRO A 68 -28.76 9.42 -2.70
CA PRO A 68 -28.08 8.63 -1.69
C PRO A 68 -28.69 7.23 -1.56
N ILE A 69 -27.85 6.21 -1.51
CA ILE A 69 -28.21 4.81 -1.24
C ILE A 69 -27.93 4.53 0.23
N ASN A 70 -28.96 4.14 1.00
CA ASN A 70 -28.84 3.91 2.45
C ASN A 70 -28.19 5.08 3.21
N HIS A 71 -28.63 6.31 2.92
CA HIS A 71 -28.09 7.55 3.50
C HIS A 71 -26.63 7.87 3.16
N GLN A 72 -26.01 7.12 2.25
CA GLN A 72 -24.63 7.36 1.80
C GLN A 72 -24.62 7.86 0.35
N PRO A 73 -23.82 8.88 0.02
CA PRO A 73 -23.66 9.31 -1.36
C PRO A 73 -23.00 8.18 -2.18
N LEU A 74 -23.44 8.03 -3.43
CA LEU A 74 -22.90 7.04 -4.36
C LEU A 74 -21.37 7.19 -4.51
N PHE A 75 -20.90 8.41 -4.54
CA PHE A 75 -19.48 8.75 -4.60
C PHE A 75 -18.69 8.16 -3.40
N GLY A 76 -19.28 8.14 -2.21
CA GLY A 76 -18.70 7.47 -1.04
C GLY A 76 -18.72 5.95 -1.18
N ILE A 77 -19.84 5.37 -1.65
CA ILE A 77 -19.98 3.92 -1.91
C ILE A 77 -18.98 3.48 -2.99
N LEU A 78 -18.79 4.27 -4.04
CA LEU A 78 -17.80 4.02 -5.09
C LEU A 78 -16.36 4.29 -4.62
N ASN A 79 -16.19 4.74 -3.39
CA ASN A 79 -14.88 5.02 -2.80
C ASN A 79 -14.05 6.05 -3.59
N SER A 80 -14.74 7.06 -4.17
CA SER A 80 -14.11 8.08 -5.00
C SER A 80 -13.15 8.93 -4.19
N ASN A 81 -11.87 8.84 -4.48
CA ASN A 81 -10.81 9.62 -3.83
C ASN A 81 -9.57 9.70 -4.72
N PHE A 82 -8.60 10.52 -4.27
CA PHE A 82 -7.36 10.79 -5.01
C PHE A 82 -6.41 9.58 -5.15
N VAL A 83 -6.72 8.43 -4.56
CA VAL A 83 -6.00 7.17 -4.75
C VAL A 83 -6.79 6.21 -5.62
N TRP A 84 -8.09 6.05 -5.36
CA TRP A 84 -8.93 5.10 -6.05
C TRP A 84 -9.21 5.49 -7.50
N ASN A 85 -9.60 6.74 -7.74
CA ASN A 85 -9.95 7.19 -9.07
C ASN A 85 -8.81 7.01 -10.08
N PRO A 86 -7.54 7.42 -9.80
CA PRO A 86 -6.44 7.18 -10.72
C PRO A 86 -6.05 5.70 -10.83
N LEU A 87 -6.24 4.90 -9.77
CA LEU A 87 -6.06 3.46 -9.84
C LEU A 87 -7.06 2.83 -10.82
N LEU A 88 -8.34 3.18 -10.69
CA LEU A 88 -9.42 2.67 -11.55
C LEU A 88 -9.21 3.09 -13.00
N LEU A 89 -8.94 4.38 -13.24
CA LEU A 89 -8.72 4.90 -14.58
C LEU A 89 -7.48 4.27 -15.23
N GLY A 90 -6.40 4.14 -14.47
CA GLY A 90 -5.17 3.45 -14.91
C GLY A 90 -5.42 1.98 -15.25
N LEU A 91 -6.20 1.26 -14.43
CA LEU A 91 -6.59 -0.13 -14.66
C LEU A 91 -7.40 -0.28 -15.96
N ILE A 92 -8.37 0.60 -16.18
CA ILE A 92 -9.20 0.60 -17.39
C ILE A 92 -8.32 0.88 -18.62
N ILE A 93 -7.54 1.96 -18.61
CA ILE A 93 -6.67 2.36 -19.73
C ILE A 93 -5.63 1.28 -20.03
N GLY A 94 -4.95 0.75 -19.00
CA GLY A 94 -3.89 -0.23 -19.15
C GLY A 94 -4.37 -1.56 -19.76
N ASN A 95 -5.64 -1.92 -19.54
CA ASN A 95 -6.21 -3.16 -20.09
C ASN A 95 -6.88 -2.99 -21.44
N ILE A 96 -7.45 -1.81 -21.73
CA ILE A 96 -8.08 -1.53 -23.05
C ILE A 96 -7.00 -1.28 -24.11
N PHE A 97 -6.05 -0.38 -23.81
CA PHE A 97 -5.08 0.09 -24.83
C PHE A 97 -3.74 -0.65 -24.79
N LYS A 98 -3.53 -1.57 -23.85
CA LYS A 98 -2.26 -2.26 -23.57
C LYS A 98 -1.12 -1.26 -23.34
N VAL A 99 -0.51 -1.31 -22.19
CA VAL A 99 0.60 -0.41 -21.81
C VAL A 99 1.80 -0.64 -22.74
N PRO A 100 2.24 0.39 -23.49
CA PRO A 100 3.45 0.30 -24.32
C PRO A 100 4.69 -0.01 -23.49
N ASP A 101 5.63 -0.75 -24.06
CA ASP A 101 6.88 -1.07 -23.34
C ASP A 101 7.69 0.19 -22.98
N SER A 102 7.55 1.26 -23.78
CA SER A 102 8.16 2.57 -23.49
C SER A 102 7.67 3.25 -22.21
N TRP A 103 6.50 2.87 -21.69
CA TRP A 103 5.97 3.44 -20.44
C TRP A 103 6.50 2.71 -19.19
N LYS A 104 6.88 1.44 -19.30
CA LYS A 104 7.30 0.60 -18.18
C LYS A 104 8.41 1.20 -17.32
N PRO A 105 9.47 1.82 -17.89
CA PRO A 105 10.50 2.46 -17.06
C PRO A 105 9.95 3.58 -16.18
N GLY A 106 9.01 4.39 -16.70
CA GLY A 106 8.35 5.44 -15.91
C GLY A 106 7.45 4.89 -14.82
N LEU A 107 6.67 3.84 -15.13
CA LEU A 107 5.77 3.22 -14.16
C LEU A 107 6.53 2.58 -12.98
N SER A 108 7.78 2.17 -13.16
CA SER A 108 8.59 1.61 -12.08
C SER A 108 8.90 2.59 -10.96
N TYR A 109 8.73 3.90 -11.17
CA TYR A 109 8.87 4.94 -10.14
C TYR A 109 7.80 4.86 -9.04
N ILE A 110 6.78 4.04 -9.19
CA ILE A 110 5.81 3.75 -8.13
C ILE A 110 6.50 3.37 -6.82
N HIS A 111 7.58 2.61 -6.87
CA HIS A 111 8.34 2.19 -5.68
C HIS A 111 9.02 3.34 -4.93
N MET A 112 9.19 4.47 -5.59
CA MET A 112 9.75 5.69 -5.02
C MET A 112 8.64 6.66 -4.59
N LEU A 113 7.62 6.86 -5.41
CA LEU A 113 6.49 7.75 -5.14
C LEU A 113 5.74 7.35 -3.88
N MET A 114 5.42 6.08 -3.72
CA MET A 114 4.68 5.59 -2.57
C MET A 114 5.33 5.89 -1.21
N PRO A 115 6.60 5.53 -0.97
CA PRO A 115 7.30 5.94 0.25
C PRO A 115 7.42 7.45 0.39
N LEU A 116 7.59 8.19 -0.72
CA LEU A 116 7.69 9.65 -0.71
C LEU A 116 6.39 10.29 -0.21
N GLY A 117 5.24 9.85 -0.70
CA GLY A 117 3.94 10.30 -0.22
C GLY A 117 3.75 10.07 1.27
N ILE A 118 4.17 8.91 1.78
CA ILE A 118 4.12 8.60 3.22
C ILE A 118 5.05 9.53 4.01
N ILE A 119 6.28 9.78 3.53
CA ILE A 119 7.20 10.73 4.18
C ILE A 119 6.60 12.13 4.23
N MET A 120 6.02 12.61 3.13
CA MET A 120 5.38 13.93 3.06
C MET A 120 4.16 14.07 3.96
N LEU A 121 3.57 12.95 4.43
CA LEU A 121 2.51 12.98 5.42
C LEU A 121 3.03 13.19 6.85
N ALA A 122 4.30 12.92 7.13
CA ALA A 122 4.86 13.07 8.47
C ALA A 122 4.58 14.43 9.15
N PRO A 123 4.64 15.59 8.44
CA PRO A 123 4.30 16.89 9.01
C PRO A 123 2.86 17.03 9.53
N HIS A 124 1.95 16.18 9.11
CA HIS A 124 0.54 16.21 9.58
C HIS A 124 0.35 15.50 10.91
N PHE A 125 1.40 14.90 11.47
CA PHE A 125 1.33 14.05 12.64
C PHE A 125 2.19 14.59 13.78
N MET A 126 1.55 14.94 14.89
CA MET A 126 2.26 15.23 16.13
C MET A 126 2.40 13.97 16.97
N PHE A 127 3.54 13.79 17.63
CA PHE A 127 3.78 12.67 18.55
C PHE A 127 2.69 12.56 19.64
N LEU A 128 2.21 13.70 20.12
CA LEU A 128 1.10 13.78 21.07
C LEU A 128 -0.19 13.11 20.59
N HIS A 129 -0.42 13.06 19.27
CA HIS A 129 -1.58 12.33 18.72
C HIS A 129 -1.32 10.82 18.67
N ALA A 130 -0.07 10.38 18.46
CA ALA A 130 0.27 8.95 18.48
C ALA A 130 0.09 8.33 19.88
N THR A 131 0.39 9.07 20.94
CA THR A 131 0.13 8.61 22.31
C THR A 131 -1.36 8.46 22.63
N LYS A 132 -2.22 9.18 21.89
CA LYS A 132 -3.68 9.04 21.97
C LYS A 132 -4.23 7.81 21.25
N LEU A 133 -3.43 7.14 20.38
CA LEU A 133 -3.86 5.91 19.71
C LEU A 133 -4.16 4.77 20.69
N GLY A 134 -3.53 4.78 21.85
CA GLY A 134 -3.76 3.79 22.88
C GLY A 134 -3.11 2.43 22.62
N ILE A 135 -3.05 1.62 23.64
CA ILE A 135 -2.47 0.25 23.57
C ILE A 135 -3.40 -0.68 22.79
N ALA A 136 -4.72 -0.48 22.86
CA ALA A 136 -5.69 -1.37 22.22
C ALA A 136 -5.57 -1.39 20.67
N PRO A 137 -5.50 -0.27 19.95
CA PRO A 137 -5.24 -0.29 18.51
C PRO A 137 -3.92 -0.98 18.14
N LEU A 138 -2.87 -0.74 18.90
CA LEU A 138 -1.57 -1.39 18.66
C LEU A 138 -1.65 -2.91 18.84
N ALA A 139 -2.33 -3.36 19.88
CA ALA A 139 -2.58 -4.78 20.12
C ALA A 139 -3.41 -5.42 19.00
N ILE A 140 -4.39 -4.69 18.45
CA ILE A 140 -5.18 -5.14 17.29
C ILE A 140 -4.30 -5.28 16.05
N ILE A 141 -3.42 -4.32 15.77
CA ILE A 141 -2.48 -4.39 14.63
C ILE A 141 -1.56 -5.61 14.77
N VAL A 142 -0.91 -5.77 15.93
CA VAL A 142 -0.01 -6.90 16.20
C VAL A 142 -0.76 -8.22 16.15
N GLY A 143 -1.89 -8.30 16.81
CA GLY A 143 -2.74 -9.49 16.85
C GLY A 143 -3.23 -9.89 15.45
N SER A 144 -3.69 -8.93 14.66
CA SER A 144 -4.16 -9.17 13.29
C SER A 144 -3.05 -9.68 12.37
N LEU A 145 -1.82 -9.18 12.52
CA LEU A 145 -0.66 -9.61 11.77
C LEU A 145 -0.36 -11.09 11.99
N PHE A 146 -0.19 -11.52 13.25
CA PHE A 146 0.11 -12.91 13.59
C PHE A 146 -1.07 -13.85 13.28
N LEU A 147 -2.29 -13.42 13.57
CA LEU A 147 -3.51 -14.15 13.27
C LEU A 147 -3.62 -14.40 11.75
N THR A 148 -3.44 -13.36 10.93
CA THR A 148 -3.52 -13.48 9.47
C THR A 148 -2.45 -14.42 8.93
N ALA A 149 -1.20 -14.29 9.38
CA ALA A 149 -0.13 -15.19 8.97
C ALA A 149 -0.47 -16.65 9.31
N THR A 150 -0.94 -16.90 10.55
CA THR A 150 -1.30 -18.22 11.01
C THR A 150 -2.48 -18.80 10.23
N LEU A 151 -3.57 -18.04 10.08
CA LEU A 151 -4.75 -18.45 9.30
C LEU A 151 -4.37 -18.79 7.86
N THR A 152 -3.59 -17.94 7.21
CA THR A 152 -3.16 -18.17 5.83
C THR A 152 -2.35 -19.47 5.70
N LEU A 153 -1.41 -19.71 6.62
CA LEU A 153 -0.59 -20.93 6.63
C LEU A 153 -1.43 -22.19 6.90
N LEU A 154 -2.46 -22.10 7.73
CA LEU A 154 -3.37 -23.21 8.02
C LEU A 154 -4.27 -23.51 6.82
N ILE A 155 -4.90 -22.47 6.26
CA ILE A 155 -5.80 -22.63 5.10
C ILE A 155 -5.02 -23.10 3.88
N ALA A 156 -3.80 -22.61 3.65
CA ALA A 156 -2.93 -23.09 2.57
C ALA A 156 -2.68 -24.62 2.65
N ARG A 157 -2.55 -25.16 3.87
CA ARG A 157 -2.41 -26.61 4.07
C ARG A 157 -3.69 -27.37 3.75
N VAL A 158 -4.85 -26.85 4.18
CA VAL A 158 -6.15 -27.47 3.88
C VAL A 158 -6.34 -27.58 2.36
N PHE A 159 -5.98 -26.53 1.62
CA PHE A 159 -6.06 -26.50 0.15
C PHE A 159 -4.90 -27.24 -0.54
N LYS A 160 -3.99 -27.87 0.23
CA LYS A 160 -2.79 -28.54 -0.30
C LYS A 160 -2.00 -27.64 -1.25
N LEU A 161 -1.86 -26.36 -0.89
CA LEU A 161 -1.02 -25.43 -1.61
C LEU A 161 0.44 -25.69 -1.23
N ASP A 162 1.36 -25.47 -2.20
CA ASP A 162 2.80 -25.60 -1.91
C ASP A 162 3.19 -24.71 -0.72
N ASP A 163 3.97 -25.26 0.23
CA ASP A 163 4.32 -24.57 1.48
C ASP A 163 5.06 -23.25 1.25
N ARG A 164 5.89 -23.17 0.21
CA ARG A 164 6.58 -21.93 -0.15
C ARG A 164 5.59 -20.88 -0.66
N HIS A 165 4.68 -21.32 -1.53
CA HIS A 165 3.66 -20.45 -2.09
C HIS A 165 2.72 -19.93 -0.97
N GLY A 166 2.21 -20.81 -0.13
CA GLY A 166 1.38 -20.44 1.03
C GLY A 166 2.11 -19.49 2.00
N SER A 167 3.41 -19.67 2.19
CA SER A 167 4.21 -18.79 3.06
C SER A 167 4.44 -17.40 2.45
N ILE A 168 4.58 -17.29 1.13
CA ILE A 168 4.66 -15.98 0.47
C ILE A 168 3.33 -15.24 0.59
N ILE A 169 2.20 -15.92 0.35
CA ILE A 169 0.87 -15.33 0.54
C ILE A 169 0.69 -14.90 2.00
N ALA A 170 1.08 -15.75 2.96
CA ALA A 170 0.98 -15.43 4.38
C ALA A 170 1.80 -14.19 4.76
N GLY A 171 3.01 -14.06 4.25
CA GLY A 171 3.85 -12.88 4.44
C GLY A 171 3.21 -11.63 3.86
N GLY A 172 2.85 -11.64 2.59
CA GLY A 172 2.25 -10.49 1.92
C GLY A 172 0.90 -10.07 2.52
N LEU A 173 0.02 -11.05 2.81
CA LEU A 173 -1.31 -10.76 3.35
C LEU A 173 -1.27 -10.28 4.80
N SER A 174 -0.38 -10.82 5.64
CA SER A 174 -0.29 -10.45 7.05
C SER A 174 0.36 -9.10 7.27
N THR A 175 1.44 -8.82 6.55
CA THR A 175 2.14 -7.54 6.63
C THR A 175 1.41 -6.44 5.87
N GLY A 176 0.58 -6.82 4.89
CA GLY A 176 -0.09 -5.90 4.00
C GLY A 176 0.84 -5.16 3.05
N ASP A 177 2.02 -5.70 2.83
CA ASP A 177 2.98 -5.15 1.87
C ASP A 177 3.32 -6.20 0.81
N PRO A 178 2.95 -5.97 -0.46
CA PRO A 178 3.28 -6.88 -1.54
C PRO A 178 4.79 -7.11 -1.73
N HIS A 179 5.64 -6.14 -1.35
CA HIS A 179 7.09 -6.29 -1.43
C HIS A 179 7.63 -7.42 -0.54
N VAL A 180 6.94 -7.73 0.56
CA VAL A 180 7.29 -8.85 1.44
C VAL A 180 7.25 -10.19 0.69
N CYS A 181 6.37 -10.33 -0.31
CA CYS A 181 6.37 -11.50 -1.18
C CYS A 181 7.72 -11.67 -1.90
N ALA A 182 8.30 -10.57 -2.38
CA ALA A 182 9.60 -10.58 -3.04
C ALA A 182 10.76 -10.77 -2.05
N ILE A 183 10.68 -10.19 -0.84
CA ILE A 183 11.67 -10.36 0.23
C ILE A 183 11.73 -11.82 0.70
N LEU A 184 10.60 -12.48 0.85
CA LEU A 184 10.53 -13.88 1.26
C LEU A 184 11.07 -14.84 0.21
N MET A 185 11.01 -14.50 -1.09
CA MET A 185 11.44 -15.36 -2.18
C MET A 185 12.84 -15.97 -1.97
N PRO A 186 13.91 -15.18 -1.79
CA PRO A 186 15.27 -15.74 -1.62
C PRO A 186 15.44 -16.44 -0.27
N LEU A 187 14.69 -16.06 0.76
CA LEU A 187 14.77 -16.64 2.10
C LEU A 187 14.25 -18.08 2.13
N ILE A 188 13.15 -18.33 1.43
CA ILE A 188 12.50 -19.65 1.39
C ILE A 188 12.73 -20.39 0.07
N LYS A 189 13.58 -19.85 -0.82
CA LYS A 189 13.88 -20.40 -2.14
C LYS A 189 12.62 -20.70 -2.97
N ALA A 190 11.67 -19.75 -2.98
CA ALA A 190 10.47 -19.88 -3.78
C ALA A 190 10.75 -19.60 -5.26
N LYS A 191 9.88 -20.10 -6.13
CA LYS A 191 9.95 -19.85 -7.58
C LYS A 191 9.35 -18.49 -7.93
N GLY A 192 9.89 -17.80 -8.94
CA GLY A 192 9.37 -16.50 -9.39
C GLY A 192 7.87 -16.51 -9.69
N GLY A 193 7.36 -17.56 -10.33
CA GLY A 193 5.93 -17.71 -10.60
C GLY A 193 5.05 -17.79 -9.33
N GLN A 194 5.56 -18.35 -8.23
CA GLN A 194 4.85 -18.38 -6.95
C GLN A 194 4.76 -16.98 -6.33
N VAL A 195 5.81 -16.17 -6.48
CA VAL A 195 5.84 -14.78 -5.99
C VAL A 195 4.86 -13.92 -6.77
N VAL A 196 4.89 -13.98 -8.10
CA VAL A 196 3.97 -13.22 -8.96
C VAL A 196 2.51 -13.60 -8.66
N ASN A 197 2.24 -14.90 -8.53
CA ASN A 197 0.89 -15.37 -8.17
C ASN A 197 0.45 -14.84 -6.80
N ALA A 198 1.30 -14.94 -5.78
CA ALA A 198 1.00 -14.45 -4.43
C ALA A 198 0.76 -12.92 -4.42
N LEU A 199 1.61 -12.15 -5.13
CA LEU A 199 1.44 -10.71 -5.32
C LEU A 199 0.06 -10.39 -5.88
N VAL A 200 -0.32 -11.05 -6.96
CA VAL A 200 -1.62 -10.82 -7.60
C VAL A 200 -2.76 -11.20 -6.68
N CYS A 201 -2.68 -12.33 -5.97
CA CYS A 201 -3.70 -12.75 -5.01
C CYS A 201 -3.89 -11.73 -3.89
N VAL A 202 -2.81 -11.24 -3.30
CA VAL A 202 -2.84 -10.24 -2.20
C VAL A 202 -3.39 -8.90 -2.70
N LEU A 203 -2.96 -8.43 -3.87
CA LEU A 203 -3.46 -7.19 -4.46
C LEU A 203 -4.94 -7.25 -4.80
N LEU A 204 -5.41 -8.39 -5.33
CA LEU A 204 -6.82 -8.60 -5.66
C LEU A 204 -7.70 -8.66 -4.43
N PHE A 205 -7.25 -9.37 -3.40
CA PHE A 205 -7.97 -9.39 -2.13
C PHE A 205 -8.07 -7.97 -1.56
N GLY A 206 -6.95 -7.23 -1.54
CA GLY A 206 -6.94 -5.86 -1.06
C GLY A 206 -7.86 -4.94 -1.86
N LEU A 207 -7.93 -5.11 -3.19
CA LEU A 207 -8.84 -4.37 -4.05
C LEU A 207 -10.31 -4.65 -3.71
N ALA A 208 -10.68 -5.92 -3.53
CA ALA A 208 -12.03 -6.29 -3.13
C ALA A 208 -12.36 -5.79 -1.72
N ALA A 209 -11.44 -5.95 -0.76
CA ALA A 209 -11.60 -5.49 0.61
C ALA A 209 -11.72 -3.97 0.70
N MET A 210 -10.95 -3.22 -0.11
CA MET A 210 -11.02 -1.76 -0.20
C MET A 210 -12.42 -1.25 -0.54
N TRP A 211 -13.13 -1.98 -1.38
CA TRP A 211 -14.52 -1.65 -1.76
C TRP A 211 -15.56 -2.10 -0.75
N LEU A 212 -15.40 -3.32 -0.25
CA LEU A 212 -16.41 -3.93 0.60
C LEU A 212 -16.36 -3.42 2.04
N LEU A 213 -15.17 -3.11 2.55
CA LEU A 213 -15.00 -2.73 3.95
C LEU A 213 -15.73 -1.45 4.35
N PRO A 214 -15.74 -0.36 3.55
CA PRO A 214 -16.54 0.83 3.85
C PRO A 214 -18.03 0.54 3.99
N ILE A 215 -18.56 -0.35 3.16
CA ILE A 215 -19.98 -0.76 3.19
C ILE A 215 -20.28 -1.47 4.53
N PHE A 216 -19.43 -2.42 4.93
CA PHE A 216 -19.60 -3.09 6.22
C PHE A 216 -19.37 -2.14 7.40
N GLY A 217 -18.41 -1.21 7.28
CA GLY A 217 -18.16 -0.19 8.28
C GLY A 217 -19.38 0.71 8.53
N ALA A 218 -20.00 1.16 7.45
CA ALA A 218 -21.24 1.96 7.52
C ALA A 218 -22.42 1.16 8.07
N TRP A 219 -22.57 -0.10 7.66
CA TRP A 219 -23.63 -0.97 8.17
C TRP A 219 -23.49 -1.30 9.68
N LEU A 220 -22.26 -1.31 10.19
CA LEU A 220 -21.96 -1.56 11.60
C LEU A 220 -21.79 -0.27 12.42
N ASP A 221 -22.04 0.91 11.85
CA ASP A 221 -21.89 2.23 12.45
C ASP A 221 -20.50 2.42 13.13
N ILE A 222 -19.43 1.99 12.44
CA ILE A 222 -18.09 2.10 12.99
C ILE A 222 -17.62 3.56 12.94
N PRO A 223 -17.22 4.18 14.07
CA PRO A 223 -16.69 5.54 14.10
C PRO A 223 -15.46 5.67 13.20
N GLN A 224 -15.29 6.82 12.54
CA GLN A 224 -14.24 7.05 11.54
C GLN A 224 -12.84 6.73 12.05
N GLN A 225 -12.53 7.09 13.29
CA GLN A 225 -11.23 6.79 13.92
C GLN A 225 -10.92 5.27 13.95
N TYR A 226 -11.92 4.45 14.25
CA TYR A 226 -11.76 2.99 14.32
C TYR A 226 -11.92 2.34 12.94
N PHE A 227 -12.64 2.99 12.04
CA PHE A 227 -12.64 2.55 10.65
C PHE A 227 -11.27 2.70 9.99
N GLY A 228 -10.51 3.76 10.32
CA GLY A 228 -9.11 3.88 9.90
C GLY A 228 -8.26 2.67 10.33
N LEU A 229 -8.44 2.19 11.57
CA LEU A 229 -7.78 0.97 12.06
C LEU A 229 -8.26 -0.28 11.30
N ALA A 230 -9.58 -0.40 11.09
CA ALA A 230 -10.17 -1.50 10.33
C ALA A 230 -9.65 -1.54 8.89
N ALA A 231 -9.52 -0.40 8.22
CA ALA A 231 -9.01 -0.32 6.86
C ALA A 231 -7.56 -0.81 6.78
N VAL A 232 -6.68 -0.30 7.64
CA VAL A 232 -5.26 -0.67 7.64
C VAL A 232 -5.03 -2.14 7.97
N THR A 233 -5.76 -2.67 8.94
CA THR A 233 -5.61 -4.07 9.35
C THR A 233 -6.41 -5.04 8.49
N GLY A 234 -7.54 -4.62 7.93
CA GLY A 234 -8.47 -5.44 7.16
C GLY A 234 -8.14 -5.53 5.68
N VAL A 235 -7.85 -4.40 5.01
CA VAL A 235 -7.52 -4.38 3.57
C VAL A 235 -6.14 -4.96 3.31
N GLY A 236 -5.18 -4.63 4.13
CA GLY A 236 -3.84 -5.21 4.12
C GLY A 236 -2.82 -4.45 3.27
N ASN A 237 -3.12 -3.96 2.08
CA ASN A 237 -2.20 -3.13 1.32
C ASN A 237 -2.36 -1.66 1.73
N GLY A 238 -1.25 -0.96 2.07
CA GLY A 238 -1.28 0.41 2.57
C GLY A 238 -2.07 1.37 1.69
N HIS A 239 -1.86 1.35 0.38
CA HIS A 239 -2.53 2.26 -0.56
C HIS A 239 -4.02 1.98 -0.67
N GLN A 240 -4.39 0.71 -0.77
CA GLN A 240 -5.78 0.28 -0.82
C GLN A 240 -6.47 0.54 0.53
N ALA A 241 -5.76 0.37 1.65
CA ALA A 241 -6.27 0.68 2.97
C ALA A 241 -6.53 2.18 3.17
N LEU A 242 -5.60 3.03 2.75
CA LEU A 242 -5.77 4.48 2.78
C LEU A 242 -6.92 4.92 1.87
N SER A 243 -7.01 4.35 0.66
CA SER A 243 -8.11 4.61 -0.25
C SER A 243 -9.46 4.24 0.38
N SER A 244 -9.56 3.06 1.00
CA SER A 244 -10.75 2.61 1.72
C SER A 244 -11.13 3.57 2.85
N ALA A 245 -10.14 4.00 3.63
CA ALA A 245 -10.36 4.87 4.78
C ALA A 245 -10.80 6.29 4.36
N PHE A 246 -10.15 6.88 3.34
CA PHE A 246 -10.54 8.19 2.82
C PHE A 246 -11.91 8.16 2.12
N GLY A 247 -12.25 7.05 1.48
CA GLY A 247 -13.58 6.84 0.91
C GLY A 247 -14.67 6.73 1.99
N TYR A 248 -14.35 6.23 3.18
CA TYR A 248 -15.28 6.20 4.31
C TYR A 248 -15.45 7.57 4.97
N GLY A 249 -14.36 8.33 5.09
CA GLY A 249 -14.39 9.68 5.62
C GLY A 249 -12.97 10.26 5.81
N TYR A 250 -12.91 11.60 5.85
CA TYR A 250 -11.62 12.32 5.98
C TYR A 250 -10.87 11.95 7.26
N GLU A 251 -11.57 11.92 8.40
CA GLU A 251 -10.96 11.55 9.68
C GLU A 251 -10.51 10.08 9.68
N ALA A 252 -11.31 9.18 9.07
CA ALA A 252 -10.90 7.78 8.92
C ALA A 252 -9.58 7.66 8.14
N GLY A 253 -9.41 8.43 7.06
CA GLY A 253 -8.17 8.50 6.31
C GLY A 253 -7.00 9.00 7.13
N ARG A 254 -7.18 10.06 7.92
CA ARG A 254 -6.14 10.60 8.82
C ARG A 254 -5.69 9.55 9.85
N TYR A 255 -6.62 8.88 10.52
CA TYR A 255 -6.29 7.82 11.48
C TYR A 255 -5.65 6.62 10.79
N ALA A 256 -6.10 6.25 9.59
CA ALA A 256 -5.52 5.14 8.83
C ALA A 256 -4.03 5.35 8.55
N ILE A 257 -3.60 6.58 8.26
CA ILE A 257 -2.19 6.88 8.03
C ILE A 257 -1.36 6.59 9.30
N TRP A 258 -1.84 6.98 10.48
CA TRP A 258 -1.19 6.66 11.74
C TRP A 258 -1.06 5.16 11.98
N TYR A 259 -2.15 4.44 11.80
CA TYR A 259 -2.16 2.99 11.97
C TYR A 259 -1.27 2.30 10.95
N ASP A 260 -1.19 2.83 9.73
CA ASP A 260 -0.33 2.29 8.67
C ASP A 260 1.15 2.46 9.01
N VAL A 261 1.55 3.62 9.56
CA VAL A 261 2.90 3.81 10.09
C VAL A 261 3.21 2.82 11.22
N GLY A 262 2.30 2.68 12.18
CA GLY A 262 2.44 1.69 13.27
C GLY A 262 2.59 0.27 12.72
N ARG A 263 1.81 -0.10 11.72
CA ARG A 263 1.90 -1.39 11.03
C ARG A 263 3.27 -1.60 10.36
N HIS A 264 3.81 -0.59 9.70
CA HIS A 264 5.12 -0.70 9.05
C HIS A 264 6.27 -0.88 10.05
N VAL A 265 6.18 -0.29 11.24
CA VAL A 265 7.15 -0.54 12.33
C VAL A 265 7.13 -2.02 12.76
N ILE A 266 5.95 -2.63 12.79
CA ILE A 266 5.74 -4.02 13.23
C ILE A 266 5.91 -5.02 12.08
N MET A 267 5.85 -4.59 10.84
CA MET A 267 5.93 -5.42 9.63
C MET A 267 7.11 -6.42 9.65
N PRO A 268 8.34 -6.06 10.11
CA PRO A 268 9.44 -7.01 10.21
C PRO A 268 9.10 -8.23 11.07
N ALA A 269 8.31 -8.08 12.13
CA ALA A 269 7.90 -9.19 12.97
C ALA A 269 7.02 -10.20 12.21
N GLY A 270 6.23 -9.74 11.23
CA GLY A 270 5.36 -10.60 10.40
C GLY A 270 6.16 -11.54 9.50
N PHE A 271 7.10 -11.02 8.73
CA PHE A 271 7.90 -11.90 7.87
C PHE A 271 8.90 -12.75 8.66
N ILE A 272 9.44 -12.26 9.78
CA ILE A 272 10.24 -13.04 10.72
C ILE A 272 9.41 -14.21 11.26
N TYR A 273 8.16 -13.98 11.66
CA TYR A 273 7.26 -15.02 12.13
C TYR A 273 7.05 -16.11 11.06
N VAL A 274 6.70 -15.72 9.83
CA VAL A 274 6.53 -16.66 8.72
C VAL A 274 7.83 -17.45 8.47
N PHE A 275 8.97 -16.76 8.51
CA PHE A 275 10.28 -17.37 8.37
C PHE A 275 10.57 -18.39 9.49
N ILE A 276 10.31 -18.04 10.75
CA ILE A 276 10.49 -18.93 11.91
C ILE A 276 9.62 -20.17 11.76
N VAL A 277 8.34 -20.01 11.38
CA VAL A 277 7.43 -21.14 11.15
C VAL A 277 7.98 -22.07 10.08
N MET A 278 8.48 -21.53 8.97
CA MET A 278 9.12 -22.31 7.91
C MET A 278 10.41 -23.01 8.39
N PHE A 279 11.20 -22.33 9.21
CA PHE A 279 12.44 -22.88 9.77
C PHE A 279 12.16 -24.04 10.74
N ILE A 280 11.19 -23.88 11.63
CA ILE A 280 10.75 -24.96 12.56
C ILE A 280 10.24 -26.17 11.76
N ARG A 281 9.46 -25.93 10.70
CA ARG A 281 8.98 -27.00 9.81
C ARG A 281 10.15 -27.74 9.15
N LYS A 282 11.18 -27.00 8.68
CA LYS A 282 12.39 -27.59 8.12
C LYS A 282 13.11 -28.51 9.12
N LEU A 283 13.19 -28.11 10.39
CA LEU A 283 13.81 -28.94 11.44
C LEU A 283 13.00 -30.20 11.72
N ARG A 284 11.67 -30.10 11.62
CA ARG A 284 10.75 -31.21 11.96
C ARG A 284 10.56 -32.21 10.81
N TYR A 285 10.70 -31.78 9.57
CA TYR A 285 10.46 -32.61 8.38
C TYR A 285 11.71 -32.71 7.51
N LYS A 286 12.27 -33.93 7.38
CA LYS A 286 13.54 -34.21 6.66
C LYS A 286 13.58 -33.72 5.20
N ASN A 287 12.43 -33.70 4.52
CA ASN A 287 12.28 -33.29 3.10
C ASN A 287 11.77 -31.85 2.92
N TYR A 288 11.83 -31.01 3.97
CA TYR A 288 11.31 -29.64 3.87
C TYR A 288 12.25 -28.74 3.06
N PRO A 289 11.72 -27.83 2.27
CA PRO A 289 12.54 -26.92 1.45
C PRO A 289 13.56 -26.10 2.27
N SER A 290 14.75 -25.91 1.71
CA SER A 290 15.84 -25.15 2.38
C SER A 290 15.51 -23.68 2.56
N VAL A 291 15.84 -23.11 3.72
CA VAL A 291 15.63 -21.72 4.13
C VAL A 291 16.97 -21.05 4.41
N ASN A 292 17.21 -19.83 3.92
CA ASN A 292 18.46 -19.08 4.11
C ASN A 292 18.25 -17.85 4.99
N ALA A 293 18.97 -17.74 6.13
CA ALA A 293 18.80 -16.68 7.12
C ALA A 293 19.57 -15.37 6.83
N THR A 294 20.59 -15.41 6.00
CA THR A 294 21.61 -14.33 5.92
C THR A 294 21.19 -13.06 5.16
N ARG A 295 20.05 -13.04 4.46
CA ARG A 295 19.62 -11.89 3.63
C ARG A 295 18.53 -10.99 4.24
N GLY A 296 17.90 -11.38 5.36
CA GLY A 296 16.71 -10.67 5.89
C GLY A 296 16.99 -9.33 6.59
N ILE A 297 18.19 -9.11 7.11
CA ILE A 297 18.50 -7.95 7.99
C ILE A 297 18.80 -6.66 7.21
N LYS A 298 19.16 -6.75 5.93
CA LYS A 298 19.54 -5.59 5.09
C LYS A 298 18.35 -4.81 4.49
N THR A 299 17.13 -5.17 4.81
CA THR A 299 15.91 -4.64 4.14
C THR A 299 15.03 -3.76 5.01
N PHE A 300 15.58 -3.14 6.06
CA PHE A 300 14.81 -2.11 6.79
C PHE A 300 14.56 -0.92 5.85
N PRO A 301 13.31 -0.48 5.65
CA PRO A 301 13.01 0.58 4.70
C PRO A 301 13.56 1.93 5.19
N ILE A 302 14.54 2.48 4.46
CA ILE A 302 15.19 3.78 4.78
C ILE A 302 14.15 4.89 4.88
N TRP A 303 13.10 4.85 4.06
CA TRP A 303 12.02 5.83 4.06
C TRP A 303 11.31 5.94 5.43
N LEU A 304 11.24 4.86 6.20
CA LEU A 304 10.65 4.90 7.54
C LEU A 304 11.52 5.73 8.51
N GLY A 305 12.85 5.63 8.42
CA GLY A 305 13.76 6.48 9.19
C GLY A 305 13.58 7.96 8.84
N VAL A 306 13.43 8.26 7.55
CA VAL A 306 13.16 9.63 7.06
C VAL A 306 11.80 10.13 7.54
N PHE A 307 10.77 9.28 7.50
CA PHE A 307 9.45 9.61 8.06
C PHE A 307 9.54 9.97 9.55
N ILE A 308 10.21 9.13 10.35
CA ILE A 308 10.41 9.37 11.80
C ILE A 308 11.15 10.69 12.03
N PHE A 309 12.17 10.99 11.23
CA PHE A 309 12.91 12.24 11.31
C PHE A 309 11.98 13.46 11.09
N PHE A 310 11.20 13.48 10.01
CA PHE A 310 10.24 14.56 9.75
C PHE A 310 9.14 14.61 10.82
N TRP A 311 8.71 13.48 11.33
CA TRP A 311 7.75 13.40 12.42
C TRP A 311 8.28 14.04 13.72
N ILE A 312 9.56 13.80 14.08
CA ILE A 312 10.22 14.49 15.20
C ILE A 312 10.24 16.00 14.97
N LEU A 313 10.63 16.46 13.78
CA LEU A 313 10.63 17.87 13.43
C LEU A 313 9.24 18.51 13.58
N THR A 314 8.19 17.78 13.22
CA THR A 314 6.81 18.24 13.38
C THR A 314 6.43 18.35 14.86
N THR A 315 6.84 17.39 15.67
CA THR A 315 6.60 17.40 17.12
C THR A 315 7.31 18.58 17.79
N LEU A 316 8.43 19.01 17.23
CA LEU A 316 9.18 20.23 17.63
C LEU A 316 8.59 21.52 17.04
N HIS A 317 7.41 21.48 16.43
CA HIS A 317 6.71 22.61 15.82
C HIS A 317 7.50 23.37 14.73
N VAL A 318 8.39 22.68 13.99
CA VAL A 318 9.16 23.28 12.90
C VAL A 318 8.26 23.65 11.72
N PHE A 319 7.18 22.87 11.47
CA PHE A 319 6.22 23.12 10.40
C PHE A 319 5.03 23.96 10.93
N LYS A 320 4.68 25.01 10.19
CA LYS A 320 3.53 25.90 10.48
C LYS A 320 2.33 25.52 9.60
N GLU A 321 1.11 25.90 10.02
CA GLU A 321 -0.16 25.59 9.34
C GLU A 321 -0.18 25.81 7.81
N PRO A 322 0.35 26.94 7.23
CA PRO A 322 0.35 27.09 5.77
C PRO A 322 1.16 26.01 5.05
N ALA A 323 2.25 25.53 5.67
CA ALA A 323 3.08 24.47 5.11
C ALA A 323 2.33 23.13 5.09
N HIS A 324 1.51 22.84 6.09
CA HIS A 324 0.70 21.61 6.15
C HIS A 324 -0.24 21.50 4.95
N HIS A 325 -0.97 22.56 4.60
CA HIS A 325 -1.87 22.57 3.44
C HIS A 325 -1.12 22.36 2.11
N ALA A 326 0.03 23.02 1.93
CA ALA A 326 0.85 22.86 0.74
C ALA A 326 1.38 21.42 0.61
N ILE A 327 1.91 20.88 1.70
CA ILE A 327 2.42 19.50 1.74
C ILE A 327 1.29 18.50 1.46
N PHE A 328 0.09 18.67 2.03
CA PHE A 328 -1.03 17.78 1.77
C PHE A 328 -1.49 17.78 0.31
N ASN A 329 -1.45 18.92 -0.35
CA ASN A 329 -1.70 18.99 -1.78
C ASN A 329 -0.64 18.24 -2.59
N MET A 330 0.64 18.32 -2.20
CA MET A 330 1.70 17.49 -2.82
C MET A 330 1.47 16.00 -2.59
N VAL A 331 1.03 15.61 -1.40
CA VAL A 331 0.65 14.23 -1.06
C VAL A 331 -0.44 13.71 -1.98
N LYS A 332 -1.50 14.49 -2.22
CA LYS A 332 -2.57 14.12 -3.15
C LYS A 332 -2.04 13.85 -4.56
N TRP A 333 -1.15 14.71 -5.05
CA TRP A 333 -0.50 14.52 -6.35
C TRP A 333 0.35 13.25 -6.38
N ASP A 334 1.18 13.05 -5.38
CA ASP A 334 2.10 11.92 -5.31
C ASP A 334 1.35 10.58 -5.27
N PHE A 335 0.35 10.46 -4.40
CA PHE A 335 -0.48 9.25 -4.34
C PHE A 335 -1.32 9.04 -5.60
N SER A 336 -1.81 10.12 -6.24
CA SER A 336 -2.52 9.99 -7.51
C SER A 336 -1.62 9.46 -8.63
N LEU A 337 -0.37 9.93 -8.71
CA LEU A 337 0.63 9.43 -9.65
C LEU A 337 0.98 7.96 -9.36
N ALA A 338 1.23 7.63 -8.10
CA ALA A 338 1.55 6.28 -7.69
C ALA A 338 0.39 5.29 -7.97
N ALA A 339 -0.84 5.70 -7.69
CA ALA A 339 -2.04 4.92 -7.97
C ALA A 339 -2.28 4.74 -9.48
N SER A 340 -2.00 5.76 -10.28
CA SER A 340 -2.04 5.68 -11.75
C SER A 340 -1.06 4.62 -12.27
N ALA A 341 0.18 4.61 -11.76
CA ALA A 341 1.19 3.63 -12.11
C ALA A 341 0.77 2.21 -11.73
N LEU A 342 0.20 2.05 -10.53
CA LEU A 342 -0.31 0.77 -10.07
C LEU A 342 -1.43 0.27 -10.99
N GLY A 343 -2.41 1.12 -11.29
CA GLY A 343 -3.51 0.79 -12.19
C GLY A 343 -3.04 0.36 -13.57
N LEU A 344 -2.15 1.13 -14.18
CA LEU A 344 -1.56 0.80 -15.50
C LEU A 344 -0.76 -0.51 -15.49
N SER A 345 -0.15 -0.86 -14.35
CA SER A 345 0.67 -2.07 -14.22
C SER A 345 -0.15 -3.34 -13.99
N LEU A 346 -1.43 -3.22 -13.63
CA LEU A 346 -2.32 -4.34 -13.37
C LEU A 346 -2.99 -4.82 -14.68
N SER A 347 -2.74 -6.08 -15.07
CA SER A 347 -3.39 -6.70 -16.22
C SER A 347 -4.52 -7.64 -15.79
N PHE A 348 -5.71 -7.53 -16.41
CA PHE A 348 -6.80 -8.49 -16.19
C PHE A 348 -6.38 -9.93 -16.50
N LYS A 349 -5.46 -10.12 -17.44
CA LYS A 349 -4.92 -11.46 -17.76
C LYS A 349 -4.06 -12.00 -16.62
N ASP A 350 -3.26 -11.15 -15.96
CA ASP A 350 -2.44 -11.55 -14.83
C ASP A 350 -3.30 -11.74 -13.57
N ILE A 351 -4.39 -10.99 -13.47
CA ILE A 351 -5.46 -11.15 -12.50
C ILE A 351 -6.15 -12.54 -12.64
N ALA A 352 -6.39 -12.98 -13.87
CA ALA A 352 -7.04 -14.27 -14.15
C ALA A 352 -6.09 -15.50 -14.05
N ARG A 353 -4.77 -15.29 -14.07
CA ARG A 353 -3.74 -16.34 -14.04
C ARG A 353 -3.44 -16.98 -12.68
N PRO A 354 -3.71 -16.37 -11.51
CA PRO A 354 -3.47 -17.06 -10.24
C PRO A 354 -4.22 -18.36 -10.21
N GLY A 355 -3.51 -19.46 -9.92
CA GLY A 355 -4.18 -20.74 -9.70
C GLY A 355 -5.29 -20.57 -8.66
N VAL A 356 -6.46 -21.10 -8.93
CA VAL A 356 -7.68 -20.98 -8.10
C VAL A 356 -7.39 -21.21 -6.60
N LYS A 357 -6.43 -22.10 -6.28
CA LYS A 357 -6.05 -22.39 -4.89
C LYS A 357 -5.41 -21.19 -4.17
N GLY A 358 -4.51 -20.43 -4.83
CA GLY A 358 -3.90 -19.25 -4.24
C GLY A 358 -4.92 -18.16 -3.94
N LEU A 359 -5.83 -17.90 -4.88
CA LEU A 359 -6.95 -16.98 -4.68
C LEU A 359 -7.85 -17.42 -3.53
N ALA A 360 -8.28 -18.68 -3.54
CA ALA A 360 -9.16 -19.23 -2.49
C ALA A 360 -8.52 -19.08 -1.09
N VAL A 361 -7.24 -19.45 -0.94
CA VAL A 361 -6.50 -19.29 0.32
C VAL A 361 -6.48 -17.84 0.76
N THR A 362 -6.17 -16.92 -0.16
CA THR A 362 -6.05 -15.49 0.15
C THR A 362 -7.40 -14.90 0.54
N PHE A 363 -8.46 -15.18 -0.22
CA PHE A 363 -9.79 -14.62 0.05
C PHE A 363 -10.43 -15.21 1.32
N ILE A 364 -10.25 -16.49 1.59
CA ILE A 364 -10.76 -17.10 2.83
C ILE A 364 -9.98 -16.60 4.04
N ALA A 365 -8.65 -16.56 3.99
CA ALA A 365 -7.84 -16.06 5.11
C ALA A 365 -8.07 -14.58 5.37
N GLY A 366 -8.08 -13.77 4.31
CA GLY A 366 -8.33 -12.33 4.39
C GLY A 366 -9.77 -12.02 4.82
N GLY A 367 -10.76 -12.75 4.32
CA GLY A 367 -12.16 -12.60 4.74
C GLY A 367 -12.35 -12.94 6.21
N LEU A 368 -11.79 -14.07 6.68
CA LEU A 368 -11.79 -14.42 8.10
C LEU A 368 -11.09 -13.35 8.95
N ARG A 369 -9.95 -12.81 8.49
CA ARG A 369 -9.29 -11.68 9.15
C ARG A 369 -10.24 -10.50 9.33
N ILE A 370 -10.93 -10.07 8.27
CA ILE A 370 -11.87 -8.93 8.33
C ILE A 370 -12.99 -9.22 9.32
N VAL A 371 -13.60 -10.39 9.29
CA VAL A 371 -14.68 -10.76 10.22
C VAL A 371 -14.20 -10.73 11.67
N LEU A 372 -13.06 -11.35 11.96
CA LEU A 372 -12.49 -11.36 13.30
C LEU A 372 -12.07 -9.98 13.79
N LEU A 373 -11.54 -9.15 12.88
CA LEU A 373 -11.16 -7.77 13.16
C LEU A 373 -12.38 -6.91 13.50
N LEU A 374 -13.44 -6.97 12.68
CA LEU A 374 -14.67 -6.22 12.94
C LEU A 374 -15.33 -6.66 14.26
N ALA A 375 -15.34 -7.97 14.53
CA ALA A 375 -15.81 -8.49 15.80
C ALA A 375 -14.98 -7.98 16.98
N ALA A 376 -13.65 -8.00 16.88
CA ALA A 376 -12.76 -7.47 17.91
C ALA A 376 -12.97 -5.97 18.16
N LEU A 377 -13.12 -5.18 17.08
CA LEU A 377 -13.41 -3.75 17.20
C LEU A 377 -14.74 -3.50 17.93
N LEU A 378 -15.81 -4.19 17.53
CA LEU A 378 -17.12 -4.06 18.18
C LEU A 378 -17.06 -4.45 19.67
N VAL A 379 -16.32 -5.50 20.01
CA VAL A 379 -16.11 -5.89 21.42
C VAL A 379 -15.34 -4.82 22.17
N CYS A 380 -14.22 -4.32 21.60
CA CYS A 380 -13.42 -3.27 22.23
C CYS A 380 -14.20 -1.95 22.42
N MET A 381 -15.07 -1.60 21.48
CA MET A 381 -15.96 -0.44 21.60
C MET A 381 -17.00 -0.63 22.71
N LYS A 382 -17.65 -1.82 22.77
CA LYS A 382 -18.65 -2.13 23.82
C LYS A 382 -18.04 -2.22 25.22
N THR A 383 -16.79 -2.65 25.34
CA THR A 383 -16.08 -2.79 26.64
C THR A 383 -15.41 -1.50 27.09
N GLY A 384 -15.47 -0.42 26.30
CA GLY A 384 -14.81 0.85 26.61
C GLY A 384 -13.28 0.84 26.47
N LEU A 385 -12.71 -0.25 25.94
CA LEU A 385 -11.28 -0.31 25.58
C LEU A 385 -10.92 0.62 24.43
N LEU A 386 -11.90 0.89 23.58
CA LEU A 386 -11.88 1.91 22.53
C LEU A 386 -13.00 2.89 22.84
N PRO A 387 -12.71 4.08 23.41
CA PRO A 387 -13.74 5.04 23.76
C PRO A 387 -14.50 5.50 22.51
N VAL A 388 -15.80 5.37 22.54
CA VAL A 388 -16.69 5.95 21.53
C VAL A 388 -16.73 7.44 21.83
N GLY A 389 -16.04 8.25 21.00
CA GLY A 389 -15.99 9.71 21.13
C GLY A 389 -17.29 10.37 20.74
#